data_9226dedb26de4f4e4ff3c09001b648c6
#
_entry.id   9226dedb26de4f4e4ff3c09001b648c6
#
_cell.length_a   1.000
_cell.length_b   1.000
_cell.length_c   1.000
_cell.angle_alpha   90.00
_cell.angle_beta   90.00
_cell.angle_gamma   90.00
#
_symmetry.space_group_name_H-M   'P 1'
#
loop_
_entity.id
_entity.type
_entity.pdbx_description
1 polymer ?
#
loop_
_entity_poly.entity_id
_entity_poly.type
_entity_poly.pdbx_seq_one_letter_code
_entity_poly.pdbx_strand_id
1 'polypeptide(L)'
;MSLTSFPLQILETTRLRLEPLRAGDSDCIFPLMADREVMAFWDVPEIDDPDVVARVVANQVSDMANGKAIYWAIRGLGDGAFIGVCDLSEIDRRHKRAEVGFMLGRDSWGNGFAQEAMGAVLSYAATHGIGRLLARTHLGNRRSDSLLEKLGFKEEGLLRGYVERDGERRDCRLFGLLL
;
A
#
# COMPACT_ATOMS: atom_id res chain seq x y z
N MET A 1 -25.01 15.96 -4.61
CA MET A 1 -24.01 15.44 -5.59
C MET A 1 -23.65 14.03 -5.16
N SER A 2 -23.97 13.04 -6.00
CA SER A 2 -23.61 11.64 -5.72
C SER A 2 -22.10 11.53 -5.57
N LEU A 3 -21.64 11.04 -4.44
CA LEU A 3 -20.23 10.72 -4.21
C LEU A 3 -19.94 9.47 -5.04
N THR A 4 -19.56 9.67 -6.30
CA THR A 4 -19.14 8.57 -7.18
C THR A 4 -17.98 7.85 -6.48
N SER A 5 -18.17 6.56 -6.22
CA SER A 5 -17.08 5.72 -5.70
C SER A 5 -15.94 5.70 -6.70
N PHE A 6 -14.69 5.64 -6.22
CA PHE A 6 -13.56 5.39 -7.11
C PHE A 6 -13.78 4.06 -7.84
N PRO A 7 -13.64 4.00 -9.17
CA PRO A 7 -13.86 2.76 -9.89
C PRO A 7 -12.78 1.73 -9.52
N LEU A 8 -13.22 0.52 -9.19
CA LEU A 8 -12.30 -0.60 -8.99
C LEU A 8 -11.88 -1.09 -10.37
N GLN A 9 -10.68 -0.72 -10.80
CA GLN A 9 -10.16 -1.06 -12.12
C GLN A 9 -8.80 -1.75 -12.03
N ILE A 10 -8.50 -2.57 -13.01
CA ILE A 10 -7.19 -3.17 -13.21
C ILE A 10 -6.27 -2.09 -13.75
N LEU A 11 -5.05 -2.00 -13.19
CA LEU A 11 -3.99 -1.14 -13.70
C LEU A 11 -2.91 -2.03 -14.30
N GLU A 12 -2.54 -1.78 -15.56
CA GLU A 12 -1.47 -2.51 -16.23
C GLU A 12 -0.27 -1.60 -16.46
N THR A 13 0.91 -2.17 -16.31
CA THR A 13 2.19 -1.54 -16.55
C THR A 13 3.01 -2.38 -17.53
N THR A 14 4.27 -2.09 -17.72
CA THR A 14 5.13 -2.89 -18.61
C THR A 14 5.30 -4.33 -18.12
N ARG A 15 5.38 -4.55 -16.81
CA ARG A 15 5.67 -5.88 -16.23
C ARG A 15 4.63 -6.36 -15.23
N LEU A 16 3.71 -5.49 -14.80
CA LEU A 16 2.81 -5.75 -13.70
C LEU A 16 1.35 -5.58 -14.10
N ARG A 17 0.50 -6.35 -13.42
CA ARG A 17 -0.94 -6.23 -13.41
C ARG A 17 -1.41 -6.05 -11.98
N LEU A 18 -2.02 -4.91 -11.68
CA LEU A 18 -2.59 -4.59 -10.38
C LEU A 18 -4.09 -4.86 -10.45
N GLU A 19 -4.55 -5.88 -9.80
CA GLU A 19 -5.96 -6.29 -9.78
C GLU A 19 -6.60 -5.86 -8.46
N PRO A 20 -7.84 -5.32 -8.47
CA PRO A 20 -8.55 -5.05 -7.22
C PRO A 20 -8.54 -6.29 -6.33
N LEU A 21 -8.17 -6.07 -5.06
CA LEU A 21 -7.98 -7.14 -4.08
C LEU A 21 -9.26 -7.94 -3.88
N ARG A 22 -9.14 -9.25 -3.74
CA ARG A 22 -10.26 -10.19 -3.52
C ARG A 22 -10.00 -11.01 -2.27
N ALA A 23 -11.05 -11.54 -1.67
CA ALA A 23 -10.95 -12.38 -0.48
C ALA A 23 -10.02 -13.60 -0.70
N GLY A 24 -10.02 -14.20 -1.91
CA GLY A 24 -9.15 -15.31 -2.26
C GLY A 24 -7.66 -14.98 -2.36
N ASP A 25 -7.28 -13.70 -2.30
CA ASP A 25 -5.86 -13.30 -2.28
C ASP A 25 -5.21 -13.49 -0.91
N SER A 26 -5.98 -13.80 0.13
CA SER A 26 -5.48 -14.02 1.49
C SER A 26 -4.38 -15.10 1.55
N ASP A 27 -4.50 -16.16 0.76
CA ASP A 27 -3.51 -17.25 0.71
C ASP A 27 -2.17 -16.78 0.13
N CYS A 28 -2.21 -15.83 -0.81
CA CYS A 28 -1.01 -15.22 -1.38
C CYS A 28 -0.39 -14.16 -0.47
N ILE A 29 -1.21 -13.50 0.34
CA ILE A 29 -0.79 -12.44 1.27
C ILE A 29 -0.22 -13.03 2.56
N PHE A 30 -0.74 -14.17 3.00
CA PHE A 30 -0.32 -14.81 4.25
C PHE A 30 1.21 -15.00 4.33
N PRO A 31 1.93 -15.56 3.33
CA PRO A 31 3.39 -15.68 3.40
C PRO A 31 4.12 -14.35 3.59
N LEU A 32 3.56 -13.24 3.09
CA LEU A 32 4.15 -11.92 3.25
C LEU A 32 3.96 -11.41 4.69
N MET A 33 2.75 -11.57 5.23
CA MET A 33 2.43 -11.12 6.59
C MET A 33 3.03 -12.01 7.68
N ALA A 34 3.38 -13.26 7.35
CA ALA A 34 4.10 -14.17 8.24
C ALA A 34 5.63 -13.96 8.19
N ASP A 35 6.13 -13.23 7.21
CA ASP A 35 7.57 -12.99 7.07
C ASP A 35 8.02 -11.81 7.93
N ARG A 36 8.86 -12.10 8.92
CA ARG A 36 9.38 -11.11 9.87
C ARG A 36 10.12 -9.95 9.21
N GLU A 37 10.85 -10.21 8.12
CA GLU A 37 11.59 -9.15 7.41
C GLU A 37 10.65 -8.24 6.63
N VAL A 38 9.60 -8.80 6.00
CA VAL A 38 8.57 -8.04 5.32
C VAL A 38 7.83 -7.17 6.33
N MET A 39 7.47 -7.74 7.49
CA MET A 39 6.70 -7.05 8.52
C MET A 39 7.55 -6.18 9.46
N ALA A 40 8.88 -6.13 9.29
CA ALA A 40 9.78 -5.40 10.20
C ALA A 40 9.41 -3.92 10.40
N PHE A 41 8.87 -3.27 9.36
CA PHE A 41 8.51 -1.85 9.34
C PHE A 41 6.99 -1.62 9.19
N TRP A 42 6.18 -2.57 9.64
CA TRP A 42 4.72 -2.44 9.67
C TRP A 42 4.24 -2.06 11.08
N ASP A 43 3.04 -1.51 11.15
CA ASP A 43 2.41 -1.06 12.40
C ASP A 43 2.05 -2.25 13.33
N VAL A 44 2.00 -3.46 12.78
CA VAL A 44 1.73 -4.70 13.51
C VAL A 44 2.88 -5.69 13.32
N PRO A 45 3.11 -6.61 14.27
CA PRO A 45 4.08 -7.67 14.11
C PRO A 45 3.67 -8.67 13.01
N GLU A 46 4.55 -9.60 12.71
CA GLU A 46 4.26 -10.73 11.83
C GLU A 46 3.04 -11.52 12.33
N ILE A 47 2.24 -12.01 11.39
CA ILE A 47 1.00 -12.77 11.65
C ILE A 47 1.19 -14.20 11.16
N ASP A 48 1.19 -15.16 12.07
CA ASP A 48 1.40 -16.58 11.81
C ASP A 48 0.09 -17.39 11.69
N ASP A 49 -1.06 -16.73 11.88
CA ASP A 49 -2.38 -17.32 11.76
C ASP A 49 -3.04 -16.90 10.43
N PRO A 50 -3.24 -17.83 9.47
CA PRO A 50 -3.86 -17.53 8.18
C PRO A 50 -5.30 -17.02 8.30
N ASP A 51 -6.05 -17.42 9.35
CA ASP A 51 -7.42 -16.95 9.56
C ASP A 51 -7.43 -15.48 9.96
N VAL A 52 -6.40 -15.00 10.66
CA VAL A 52 -6.22 -13.56 10.96
C VAL A 52 -6.00 -12.80 9.67
N VAL A 53 -5.11 -13.28 8.80
CA VAL A 53 -4.85 -12.64 7.50
C VAL A 53 -6.10 -12.64 6.61
N ALA A 54 -6.86 -13.74 6.58
CA ALA A 54 -8.12 -13.79 5.84
C ALA A 54 -9.13 -12.73 6.33
N ARG A 55 -9.22 -12.50 7.66
CA ARG A 55 -10.05 -11.42 8.21
C ARG A 55 -9.54 -10.03 7.83
N VAL A 56 -8.23 -9.80 7.84
CA VAL A 56 -7.62 -8.53 7.38
C VAL A 56 -8.01 -8.26 5.94
N VAL A 57 -7.83 -9.24 5.05
CA VAL A 57 -8.18 -9.11 3.62
C VAL A 57 -9.68 -8.89 3.44
N ALA A 58 -10.54 -9.60 4.18
CA ALA A 58 -11.99 -9.40 4.13
C ALA A 58 -12.39 -7.97 4.54
N ASN A 59 -11.75 -7.40 5.56
CA ASN A 59 -11.97 -6.01 5.99
C ASN A 59 -11.53 -5.03 4.89
N GLN A 60 -10.39 -5.25 4.25
CA GLN A 60 -9.90 -4.44 3.13
C GLN A 60 -10.89 -4.47 1.94
N VAL A 61 -11.40 -5.65 1.60
CA VAL A 61 -12.43 -5.80 0.54
C VAL A 61 -13.71 -5.04 0.94
N SER A 62 -14.12 -5.10 2.21
CA SER A 62 -15.26 -4.34 2.72
C SER A 62 -15.03 -2.82 2.65
N ASP A 63 -13.82 -2.35 2.98
CA ASP A 63 -13.48 -0.93 2.88
C ASP A 63 -13.49 -0.43 1.42
N MET A 64 -13.08 -1.27 0.46
CA MET A 64 -13.23 -0.96 -0.96
C MET A 64 -14.70 -0.82 -1.36
N ALA A 65 -15.56 -1.75 -0.93
CA ALA A 65 -17.00 -1.71 -1.21
C ALA A 65 -17.65 -0.45 -0.64
N ASN A 66 -17.14 0.04 0.49
CA ASN A 66 -17.61 1.26 1.16
C ASN A 66 -16.93 2.55 0.64
N GLY A 67 -16.02 2.44 -0.33
CA GLY A 67 -15.31 3.59 -0.93
C GLY A 67 -14.35 4.31 -0.01
N LYS A 68 -13.85 3.64 1.04
CA LYS A 68 -12.88 4.18 2.00
C LYS A 68 -11.45 4.03 1.55
N ALA A 69 -11.18 2.97 0.77
CA ALA A 69 -9.84 2.64 0.26
C ALA A 69 -9.96 1.87 -1.06
N ILE A 70 -8.84 1.71 -1.74
CA ILE A 70 -8.67 0.77 -2.84
C ILE A 70 -7.40 -0.02 -2.58
N TYR A 71 -7.50 -1.34 -2.64
CA TYR A 71 -6.38 -2.25 -2.50
C TYR A 71 -6.20 -3.02 -3.81
N TRP A 72 -4.96 -3.21 -4.23
CA TRP A 72 -4.62 -4.01 -5.40
C TRP A 72 -3.65 -5.13 -5.04
N ALA A 73 -3.93 -6.31 -5.55
CA ALA A 73 -2.97 -7.40 -5.64
C ALA A 73 -2.04 -7.11 -6.83
N ILE A 74 -0.72 -7.12 -6.61
CA ILE A 74 0.29 -6.91 -7.65
C ILE A 74 0.71 -8.27 -8.17
N ARG A 75 0.60 -8.48 -9.48
CA ARG A 75 0.97 -9.71 -10.16
C ARG A 75 1.91 -9.44 -11.33
N GLY A 76 2.76 -10.40 -11.63
CA GLY A 76 3.55 -10.38 -12.87
C GLY A 76 2.65 -10.48 -14.10
N LEU A 77 2.85 -9.63 -15.10
CA LEU A 77 2.01 -9.60 -16.31
C LEU A 77 2.18 -10.86 -17.15
N GLY A 78 3.37 -11.49 -17.15
CA GLY A 78 3.67 -12.65 -17.98
C GLY A 78 3.28 -13.99 -17.35
N ASP A 79 3.52 -14.17 -16.07
CA ASP A 79 3.38 -15.45 -15.35
C ASP A 79 2.25 -15.45 -14.31
N GLY A 80 1.65 -14.29 -14.03
CA GLY A 80 0.63 -14.13 -13.00
C GLY A 80 1.14 -14.31 -11.57
N ALA A 81 2.45 -14.40 -11.37
CA ALA A 81 3.05 -14.59 -10.06
C ALA A 81 2.66 -13.46 -9.10
N PHE A 82 2.24 -13.80 -7.90
CA PHE A 82 1.91 -12.81 -6.87
C PHE A 82 3.18 -12.16 -6.34
N ILE A 83 3.24 -10.84 -6.40
CA ILE A 83 4.41 -10.02 -6.04
C ILE A 83 4.18 -9.31 -4.71
N GLY A 84 2.95 -8.87 -4.47
CA GLY A 84 2.62 -8.11 -3.27
C GLY A 84 1.28 -7.40 -3.38
N VAL A 85 1.11 -6.38 -2.57
CA VAL A 85 -0.09 -5.52 -2.53
C VAL A 85 0.30 -4.04 -2.48
N CYS A 86 -0.59 -3.18 -2.96
CA CYS A 86 -0.51 -1.74 -2.76
C CYS A 86 -1.91 -1.17 -2.56
N ASP A 87 -1.97 0.04 -2.01
CA ASP A 87 -3.25 0.66 -1.70
C ASP A 87 -3.25 2.18 -1.87
N LEU A 88 -4.48 2.68 -1.98
CA LEU A 88 -4.87 4.06 -1.81
C LEU A 88 -5.92 4.08 -0.71
N SER A 89 -5.56 4.56 0.46
CA SER A 89 -6.36 4.53 1.68
C SER A 89 -6.56 5.93 2.27
N GLU A 90 -7.31 6.04 3.36
CA GLU A 90 -7.62 7.33 4.02
C GLU A 90 -8.12 8.40 3.03
N ILE A 91 -9.00 7.98 2.09
CA ILE A 91 -9.46 8.81 1.00
C ILE A 91 -10.34 9.93 1.52
N ASP A 92 -9.82 11.15 1.55
CA ASP A 92 -10.54 12.38 1.88
C ASP A 92 -10.93 13.11 0.59
N ARG A 93 -12.17 12.89 0.14
CA ARG A 93 -12.70 13.48 -1.10
C ARG A 93 -12.86 14.99 -1.00
N ARG A 94 -13.14 15.51 0.18
CA ARG A 94 -13.33 16.94 0.41
C ARG A 94 -12.03 17.70 0.19
N HIS A 95 -10.94 17.17 0.72
CA HIS A 95 -9.61 17.76 0.62
C HIS A 95 -8.77 17.17 -0.53
N LYS A 96 -9.36 16.25 -1.33
CA LYS A 96 -8.71 15.60 -2.48
C LYS A 96 -7.36 15.00 -2.13
N ARG A 97 -7.30 14.29 -1.01
CA ARG A 97 -6.07 13.65 -0.53
C ARG A 97 -6.32 12.19 -0.17
N ALA A 98 -5.26 11.40 -0.19
CA ALA A 98 -5.26 10.02 0.25
C ALA A 98 -3.88 9.62 0.78
N GLU A 99 -3.79 8.49 1.42
CA GLU A 99 -2.53 7.85 1.81
C GLU A 99 -2.24 6.67 0.88
N VAL A 100 -0.98 6.39 0.62
CA VAL A 100 -0.53 5.25 -0.16
C VAL A 100 0.31 4.31 0.68
N GLY A 101 0.13 3.00 0.44
CA GLY A 101 0.90 1.94 1.05
C GLY A 101 1.28 0.86 0.03
N PHE A 102 2.31 0.08 0.36
CA PHE A 102 2.72 -1.08 -0.45
C PHE A 102 3.48 -2.10 0.39
N MET A 103 3.32 -3.37 0.04
CA MET A 103 4.03 -4.50 0.63
C MET A 103 4.39 -5.49 -0.48
N LEU A 104 5.65 -5.86 -0.59
CA LEU A 104 6.13 -6.86 -1.54
C LEU A 104 6.84 -7.98 -0.82
N GLY A 105 6.71 -9.19 -1.36
CA GLY A 105 7.51 -10.34 -0.93
C GLY A 105 9.00 -10.11 -1.15
N ARG A 106 9.86 -10.69 -0.30
CA ARG A 106 11.32 -10.46 -0.32
C ARG A 106 11.96 -10.78 -1.68
N ASP A 107 11.53 -11.84 -2.33
CA ASP A 107 12.05 -12.26 -3.63
C ASP A 107 11.79 -11.24 -4.75
N SER A 108 10.85 -10.33 -4.50
CA SER A 108 10.49 -9.26 -5.43
C SER A 108 11.23 -7.94 -5.16
N TRP A 109 12.00 -7.85 -4.06
CA TRP A 109 12.73 -6.63 -3.72
C TRP A 109 13.88 -6.37 -4.68
N GLY A 110 14.24 -5.11 -4.87
CA GLY A 110 15.37 -4.71 -5.73
C GLY A 110 15.09 -4.75 -7.23
N ASN A 111 13.94 -5.28 -7.66
CA ASN A 111 13.57 -5.42 -9.08
C ASN A 111 12.86 -4.20 -9.68
N GLY A 112 12.62 -3.15 -8.90
CA GLY A 112 11.89 -1.96 -9.33
C GLY A 112 10.36 -2.12 -9.37
N PHE A 113 9.82 -3.26 -8.96
CA PHE A 113 8.38 -3.54 -9.00
C PHE A 113 7.56 -2.58 -8.13
N ALA A 114 8.04 -2.23 -6.93
CA ALA A 114 7.36 -1.26 -6.08
C ALA A 114 7.26 0.11 -6.76
N GLN A 115 8.32 0.59 -7.41
CA GLN A 115 8.33 1.86 -8.13
C GLN A 115 7.35 1.84 -9.29
N GLU A 116 7.31 0.76 -10.05
CA GLU A 116 6.42 0.58 -11.20
C GLU A 116 4.96 0.52 -10.77
N ALA A 117 4.64 -0.29 -9.75
CA ALA A 117 3.29 -0.41 -9.21
C ALA A 117 2.78 0.93 -8.64
N MET A 118 3.60 1.58 -7.81
CA MET A 118 3.23 2.87 -7.21
C MET A 118 3.07 3.96 -8.27
N GLY A 119 3.89 3.98 -9.32
CA GLY A 119 3.69 4.88 -10.46
C GLY A 119 2.31 4.76 -11.10
N ALA A 120 1.79 3.54 -11.25
CA ALA A 120 0.42 3.30 -11.74
C ALA A 120 -0.64 3.80 -10.74
N VAL A 121 -0.44 3.57 -9.43
CA VAL A 121 -1.35 4.07 -8.39
C VAL A 121 -1.37 5.60 -8.34
N LEU A 122 -0.21 6.26 -8.47
CA LEU A 122 -0.13 7.72 -8.54
C LEU A 122 -0.90 8.28 -9.76
N SER A 123 -0.71 7.66 -10.93
CA SER A 123 -1.42 8.04 -12.14
C SER A 123 -2.94 7.85 -11.99
N TYR A 124 -3.35 6.74 -11.38
CA TYR A 124 -4.75 6.48 -11.06
C TYR A 124 -5.32 7.56 -10.13
N ALA A 125 -4.62 7.89 -9.05
CA ALA A 125 -5.04 8.91 -8.07
C ALA A 125 -5.24 10.28 -8.76
N ALA A 126 -4.26 10.71 -9.57
CA ALA A 126 -4.34 11.98 -10.31
C ALA A 126 -5.54 12.03 -11.25
N THR A 127 -5.78 10.97 -12.04
CA THR A 127 -6.88 10.91 -13.00
C THR A 127 -8.26 10.89 -12.33
N HIS A 128 -8.32 10.48 -11.06
CA HIS A 128 -9.56 10.44 -10.26
C HIS A 128 -9.71 11.61 -9.28
N GLY A 129 -8.91 12.69 -9.48
CA GLY A 129 -9.08 13.96 -8.80
C GLY A 129 -8.49 14.03 -7.38
N ILE A 130 -7.60 13.10 -7.03
CA ILE A 130 -6.74 13.25 -5.85
C ILE A 130 -5.62 14.23 -6.23
N GLY A 131 -5.45 15.29 -5.46
CA GLY A 131 -4.43 16.32 -5.70
C GLY A 131 -3.24 16.22 -4.73
N ARG A 132 -3.36 15.37 -3.71
CA ARG A 132 -2.29 15.19 -2.71
C ARG A 132 -2.26 13.76 -2.20
N LEU A 133 -1.05 13.22 -2.13
CA LEU A 133 -0.81 11.91 -1.52
C LEU A 133 0.10 12.04 -0.30
N LEU A 134 -0.15 11.20 0.67
CA LEU A 134 0.65 11.00 1.86
C LEU A 134 1.20 9.59 1.87
N ALA A 135 2.36 9.41 2.48
CA ALA A 135 2.91 8.10 2.81
C ALA A 135 3.64 8.17 4.15
N ARG A 136 3.57 7.11 4.94
CA ARG A 136 4.30 7.00 6.20
C ARG A 136 5.32 5.86 6.11
N THR A 137 6.47 6.07 6.72
CA THR A 137 7.48 5.02 6.87
C THR A 137 7.97 4.99 8.31
N HIS A 138 8.23 3.81 8.85
CA HIS A 138 8.91 3.69 10.13
C HIS A 138 10.34 4.19 10.03
N LEU A 139 10.81 4.86 11.07
CA LEU A 139 12.18 5.34 11.12
C LEU A 139 13.17 4.17 10.92
N GLY A 140 14.09 4.35 9.98
CA GLY A 140 15.06 3.31 9.59
C GLY A 140 14.67 2.49 8.35
N ASN A 141 13.45 2.62 7.83
CA ASN A 141 13.02 1.97 6.57
C ASN A 141 13.57 2.72 5.33
N ARG A 142 14.89 2.68 5.16
CA ARG A 142 15.58 3.40 4.08
C ARG A 142 15.13 2.98 2.67
N ARG A 143 14.67 1.72 2.51
CA ARG A 143 14.18 1.24 1.21
C ARG A 143 12.91 1.97 0.79
N SER A 144 11.95 2.07 1.69
CA SER A 144 10.71 2.81 1.43
C SER A 144 10.97 4.31 1.29
N ASP A 145 11.83 4.89 2.15
CA ASP A 145 12.21 6.30 2.04
C ASP A 145 12.77 6.62 0.64
N SER A 146 13.77 5.85 0.19
CA SER A 146 14.37 6.04 -1.15
C SER A 146 13.39 5.82 -2.30
N LEU A 147 12.42 4.91 -2.14
CA LEU A 147 11.39 4.71 -3.14
C LEU A 147 10.46 5.91 -3.22
N LEU A 148 10.00 6.42 -2.08
CA LEU A 148 9.12 7.58 -2.03
C LEU A 148 9.80 8.82 -2.62
N GLU A 149 11.09 9.07 -2.31
CA GLU A 149 11.87 10.15 -2.90
C GLU A 149 11.95 10.03 -4.44
N LYS A 150 12.21 8.81 -4.97
CA LYS A 150 12.24 8.56 -6.42
C LYS A 150 10.89 8.78 -7.10
N LEU A 151 9.79 8.59 -6.38
CA LEU A 151 8.44 8.86 -6.84
C LEU A 151 8.06 10.34 -6.72
N GLY A 152 8.95 11.20 -6.19
CA GLY A 152 8.75 12.63 -6.05
C GLY A 152 8.14 13.08 -4.72
N PHE A 153 7.94 12.17 -3.78
CA PHE A 153 7.52 12.54 -2.42
C PHE A 153 8.63 13.32 -1.72
N LYS A 154 8.22 14.25 -0.87
CA LYS A 154 9.11 15.02 0.01
C LYS A 154 8.81 14.68 1.46
N GLU A 155 9.85 14.53 2.28
CA GLU A 155 9.68 14.42 3.73
C GLU A 155 9.11 15.73 4.28
N GLU A 156 8.03 15.64 5.03
CA GLU A 156 7.30 16.78 5.61
C GLU A 156 7.40 16.83 7.13
N GLY A 157 7.82 15.74 7.76
CA GLY A 157 8.00 15.73 9.21
C GLY A 157 8.22 14.37 9.82
N LEU A 158 8.47 14.41 11.14
CA LEU A 158 8.63 13.25 12.00
C LEU A 158 7.44 13.17 12.96
N LEU A 159 6.74 12.05 12.93
CA LEU A 159 5.66 11.71 13.85
C LEU A 159 6.24 10.92 15.01
N ARG A 160 6.49 11.58 16.14
CA ARG A 160 7.13 10.96 17.31
C ARG A 160 6.18 10.01 18.04
N GLY A 161 6.67 8.80 18.33
CA GLY A 161 5.91 7.78 19.07
C GLY A 161 4.57 7.45 18.43
N TYR A 162 4.47 7.52 17.11
CA TYR A 162 3.22 7.45 16.37
C TYR A 162 2.59 6.06 16.41
N VAL A 163 3.40 5.03 16.27
CA VAL A 163 2.98 3.63 16.32
C VAL A 163 3.40 3.01 17.65
N GLU A 164 2.52 2.20 18.24
CA GLU A 164 2.85 1.33 19.35
C GLU A 164 2.88 -0.12 18.84
N ARG A 165 4.05 -0.74 18.92
CA ARG A 165 4.26 -2.11 18.50
C ARG A 165 5.17 -2.83 19.49
N ASP A 166 4.77 -4.03 19.92
CA ASP A 166 5.52 -4.86 20.87
C ASP A 166 5.81 -4.13 22.20
N GLY A 167 4.92 -3.25 22.65
CA GLY A 167 5.07 -2.45 23.87
C GLY A 167 6.01 -1.24 23.72
N GLU A 168 6.52 -0.97 22.54
CA GLU A 168 7.40 0.15 22.25
C GLU A 168 6.74 1.17 21.31
N ARG A 169 6.96 2.47 21.59
CA ARG A 169 6.57 3.53 20.68
C ARG A 169 7.63 3.76 19.61
N ARG A 170 7.17 3.77 18.37
CA ARG A 170 8.03 3.94 17.20
C ARG A 170 7.70 5.23 16.48
N ASP A 171 8.73 5.91 16.03
CA ASP A 171 8.60 7.12 15.21
C ASP A 171 8.34 6.76 13.75
N CYS A 172 7.55 7.60 13.06
CA CYS A 172 7.32 7.49 11.62
C CYS A 172 7.71 8.78 10.91
N ARG A 173 8.28 8.67 9.72
CA ARG A 173 8.42 9.81 8.80
C ARG A 173 7.12 9.98 8.03
N LEU A 174 6.76 11.22 7.81
CA LEU A 174 5.65 11.60 6.95
C LEU A 174 6.20 12.18 5.65
N PHE A 175 5.74 11.62 4.55
CA PHE A 175 6.05 12.08 3.21
C PHE A 175 4.79 12.61 2.52
N GLY A 176 4.94 13.63 1.68
CA GLY A 176 3.85 14.20 0.90
C GLY A 176 4.22 14.42 -0.56
N LEU A 177 3.24 14.26 -1.44
CA LEU A 177 3.33 14.53 -2.88
C LEU A 177 2.12 15.33 -3.33
N LEU A 178 2.33 16.41 -4.06
CA LEU A 178 1.29 17.12 -4.82
C LEU A 178 1.27 16.57 -6.25
N LEU A 179 0.09 16.12 -6.71
CA LEU A 179 -0.15 15.54 -8.03
C LEU A 179 -0.52 16.62 -9.07
#